data_cc5cf76f8a8f81bc10ee8e68533534ec
#
_entry.id   cc5cf76f8a8f81bc10ee8e68533534ec
#
_cell.length_a   1.000
_cell.length_b   1.000
_cell.length_c   1.000
_cell.angle_alpha   90.00
_cell.angle_beta   90.00
_cell.angle_gamma   90.00
#
_symmetry.space_group_name_H-M   'P 1'
#
loop_
_entity.id
_entity.type
_entity.pdbx_description
1 polymer ?
#
loop_
_entity_poly.entity_id
_entity_poly.type
_entity_poly.pdbx_seq_one_letter_code
_entity_poly.pdbx_strand_id
1 'polypeptide(L)'
;ASDVYKRQIKAYSDFREVLANKDIDGVIIATPDHWHPYIFAEALKAGKAIYVEKPVGNSIPECHSMMDFQKKYKGVVTTGLWQTSQRYFLAANEILKSGVLGDVYKVQLWLCQSTDPRPAVADSPVPSTLDYNMWLGPAPERPFNNYRFRGWRGFWDYGGGQQTDWGVLSLIHISEPTRPY
;
A
#
# COMPACT_ATOMS: atom_id res chain seq x y z
N ALA A 1 -16.46 19.27 21.17
CA ALA A 1 -15.08 18.83 20.87
C ALA A 1 -14.91 18.39 19.42
N SER A 2 -15.93 17.74 18.78
CA SER A 2 -15.82 17.23 17.40
C SER A 2 -15.76 18.30 16.31
N ASP A 3 -16.30 19.51 16.54
CA ASP A 3 -16.35 20.56 15.52
C ASP A 3 -15.07 21.40 15.41
N VAL A 4 -14.26 21.44 16.45
CA VAL A 4 -13.00 22.21 16.44
C VAL A 4 -11.98 21.54 15.53
N TYR A 5 -11.91 20.20 15.51
CA TYR A 5 -11.01 19.46 14.64
C TYR A 5 -11.43 19.48 13.16
N LYS A 6 -12.73 19.48 12.86
CA LYS A 6 -13.23 19.52 11.48
C LYS A 6 -12.92 20.87 10.76
N ARG A 7 -12.75 21.97 11.49
CA ARG A 7 -12.45 23.28 10.90
C ARG A 7 -10.99 23.48 10.50
N GLN A 8 -10.09 22.60 10.94
CA GLN A 8 -8.65 22.74 10.69
C GLN A 8 -8.13 21.86 9.56
N ILE A 9 -8.93 20.88 9.11
CA ILE A 9 -8.50 19.93 8.07
C ILE A 9 -9.05 20.41 6.73
N LYS A 10 -8.13 20.82 5.84
CA LYS A 10 -8.48 21.13 4.45
C LYS A 10 -8.59 19.82 3.67
N ALA A 11 -9.74 19.60 3.03
CA ALA A 11 -9.95 18.49 2.13
C ALA A 11 -9.62 18.91 0.68
N TYR A 12 -9.00 18.00 -0.07
CA TYR A 12 -8.67 18.18 -1.48
C TYR A 12 -9.31 17.04 -2.28
N SER A 13 -9.78 17.33 -3.46
CA SER A 13 -10.30 16.32 -4.40
C SER A 13 -9.22 15.75 -5.31
N ASP A 14 -8.10 16.44 -5.45
CA ASP A 14 -6.96 16.04 -6.27
C ASP A 14 -5.69 16.03 -5.41
N PHE A 15 -5.00 14.88 -5.37
CA PHE A 15 -3.75 14.74 -4.63
C PHE A 15 -2.65 15.68 -5.11
N ARG A 16 -2.68 16.13 -6.36
CA ARG A 16 -1.72 17.07 -6.94
C ARG A 16 -1.76 18.43 -6.22
N GLU A 17 -2.94 18.85 -5.75
CA GLU A 17 -3.08 20.06 -4.94
C GLU A 17 -2.38 19.90 -3.57
N VAL A 18 -2.47 18.68 -2.98
CA VAL A 18 -1.75 18.35 -1.73
C VAL A 18 -0.24 18.45 -1.95
N LEU A 19 0.25 17.85 -3.04
CA LEU A 19 1.68 17.85 -3.36
C LEU A 19 2.22 19.25 -3.68
N ALA A 20 1.41 20.11 -4.29
CA ALA A 20 1.78 21.48 -4.61
C ALA A 20 1.82 22.40 -3.37
N ASN A 21 1.15 22.02 -2.28
CA ASN A 21 1.14 22.81 -1.05
C ASN A 21 2.49 22.74 -0.33
N LYS A 22 3.14 23.90 -0.15
CA LYS A 22 4.46 24.02 0.48
C LYS A 22 4.43 23.85 2.00
N ASP A 23 3.27 24.00 2.63
CA ASP A 23 3.10 23.84 4.07
C ASP A 23 2.98 22.36 4.49
N ILE A 24 2.98 21.44 3.50
CA ILE A 24 2.94 20.00 3.73
C ILE A 24 4.34 19.43 3.50
N ASP A 25 4.98 18.90 4.52
CA ASP A 25 6.33 18.34 4.46
C ASP A 25 6.33 16.85 4.06
N GLY A 26 5.26 16.13 4.40
CA GLY A 26 5.16 14.69 4.15
C GLY A 26 3.74 14.24 3.86
N VAL A 27 3.63 13.08 3.21
CA VAL A 27 2.35 12.50 2.80
C VAL A 27 2.28 11.02 3.17
N ILE A 28 1.07 10.58 3.51
CA ILE A 28 0.72 9.17 3.65
C ILE A 28 -0.05 8.76 2.39
N ILE A 29 0.46 7.77 1.66
CA ILE A 29 -0.18 7.23 0.47
C ILE A 29 -0.89 5.93 0.89
N ALA A 30 -2.22 5.98 0.96
CA ALA A 30 -3.09 4.87 1.37
C ALA A 30 -4.27 4.70 0.40
N THR A 31 -4.02 4.92 -0.87
CA THR A 31 -4.94 4.72 -2.00
C THR A 31 -5.05 3.24 -2.36
N PRO A 32 -5.88 2.83 -3.32
CA PRO A 32 -5.74 1.52 -3.96
C PRO A 32 -4.34 1.32 -4.56
N ASP A 33 -3.87 0.06 -4.57
CA ASP A 33 -2.47 -0.28 -4.83
C ASP A 33 -1.93 0.25 -6.16
N HIS A 34 -2.75 0.27 -7.22
CA HIS A 34 -2.38 0.75 -8.55
C HIS A 34 -1.99 2.24 -8.58
N TRP A 35 -2.42 3.02 -7.60
CA TRP A 35 -2.05 4.43 -7.46
C TRP A 35 -0.73 4.65 -6.74
N HIS A 36 -0.28 3.69 -5.91
CA HIS A 36 0.89 3.88 -5.05
C HIS A 36 2.13 4.31 -5.82
N PRO A 37 2.56 3.62 -6.91
CA PRO A 37 3.79 3.97 -7.61
C PRO A 37 3.74 5.36 -8.25
N TYR A 38 2.59 5.74 -8.80
CA TYR A 38 2.42 7.02 -9.45
C TYR A 38 2.47 8.18 -8.45
N ILE A 39 1.65 8.12 -7.38
CA ILE A 39 1.64 9.17 -6.36
C ILE A 39 3.00 9.25 -5.64
N PHE A 40 3.64 8.11 -5.41
CA PHE A 40 4.98 8.04 -4.84
C PHE A 40 6.00 8.83 -5.67
N ALA A 41 6.02 8.61 -6.98
CA ALA A 41 6.92 9.32 -7.89
C ALA A 41 6.66 10.83 -7.88
N GLU A 42 5.39 11.25 -7.94
CA GLU A 42 5.02 12.67 -7.92
C GLU A 42 5.33 13.32 -6.56
N ALA A 43 5.13 12.61 -5.45
CA ALA A 43 5.47 13.10 -4.11
C ALA A 43 6.98 13.31 -3.95
N LEU A 44 7.81 12.38 -4.46
CA LEU A 44 9.28 12.56 -4.48
C LEU A 44 9.71 13.76 -5.32
N LYS A 45 9.11 13.96 -6.51
CA LYS A 45 9.36 15.14 -7.35
C LYS A 45 9.01 16.44 -6.63
N ALA A 46 7.93 16.43 -5.83
CA ALA A 46 7.50 17.56 -5.02
C ALA A 46 8.32 17.75 -3.72
N GLY A 47 9.32 16.90 -3.47
CA GLY A 47 10.19 16.99 -2.28
C GLY A 47 9.52 16.58 -0.98
N LYS A 48 8.43 15.80 -1.03
CA LYS A 48 7.71 15.36 0.17
C LYS A 48 8.36 14.12 0.78
N ALA A 49 8.37 14.04 2.12
CA ALA A 49 8.59 12.79 2.81
C ALA A 49 7.38 11.85 2.61
N ILE A 50 7.62 10.55 2.50
CA ILE A 50 6.58 9.60 2.09
C ILE A 50 6.48 8.45 3.09
N TYR A 51 5.25 8.20 3.52
CA TYR A 51 4.84 6.91 4.05
C TYR A 51 3.88 6.28 3.03
N VAL A 52 4.28 5.17 2.41
CA VAL A 52 3.42 4.46 1.45
C VAL A 52 2.92 3.16 2.04
N GLU A 53 1.61 2.94 1.98
CA GLU A 53 1.00 1.69 2.45
C GLU A 53 1.43 0.49 1.59
N LYS A 54 1.34 -0.67 2.21
CA LYS A 54 1.59 -1.96 1.57
C LYS A 54 0.34 -2.40 0.75
N PRO A 55 0.54 -3.16 -0.32
CA PRO A 55 1.77 -3.37 -1.08
C PRO A 55 2.21 -2.10 -1.80
N VAL A 56 3.50 -1.87 -1.89
CA VAL A 56 4.01 -0.60 -2.45
C VAL A 56 3.77 -0.45 -3.95
N GLY A 57 3.61 -1.55 -4.67
CA GLY A 57 3.30 -1.58 -6.10
C GLY A 57 2.67 -2.91 -6.51
N ASN A 58 2.04 -2.94 -7.68
CA ASN A 58 1.36 -4.11 -8.23
C ASN A 58 2.27 -5.04 -9.03
N SER A 59 3.45 -4.57 -9.39
CA SER A 59 4.38 -5.34 -10.22
C SER A 59 5.83 -5.08 -9.82
N ILE A 60 6.71 -6.04 -10.13
CA ILE A 60 8.15 -5.91 -9.89
C ILE A 60 8.74 -4.71 -10.63
N PRO A 61 8.43 -4.44 -11.92
CA PRO A 61 8.91 -3.25 -12.61
C PRO A 61 8.52 -1.92 -11.93
N GLU A 62 7.29 -1.83 -11.40
CA GLU A 62 6.87 -0.65 -10.63
C GLU A 62 7.71 -0.47 -9.37
N CYS A 63 7.96 -1.53 -8.62
CA CYS A 63 8.81 -1.48 -7.43
C CYS A 63 10.24 -1.04 -7.77
N HIS A 64 10.83 -1.54 -8.87
CA HIS A 64 12.13 -1.08 -9.35
C HIS A 64 12.11 0.40 -9.71
N SER A 65 11.08 0.85 -10.41
CA SER A 65 10.92 2.26 -10.75
C SER A 65 10.84 3.15 -9.50
N MET A 66 10.10 2.71 -8.47
CA MET A 66 10.02 3.43 -7.19
C MET A 66 11.39 3.53 -6.51
N MET A 67 12.18 2.46 -6.51
CA MET A 67 13.55 2.48 -5.99
C MET A 67 14.45 3.47 -6.75
N ASP A 68 14.32 3.52 -8.08
CA ASP A 68 15.11 4.43 -8.91
C ASP A 68 14.68 5.89 -8.69
N PHE A 69 13.40 6.16 -8.53
CA PHE A 69 12.90 7.48 -8.13
C PHE A 69 13.44 7.88 -6.76
N GLN A 70 13.40 7.00 -5.77
CA GLN A 70 13.91 7.27 -4.43
C GLN A 70 15.42 7.60 -4.48
N LYS A 71 16.23 6.83 -5.21
CA LYS A 71 17.66 7.11 -5.39
C LYS A 71 17.88 8.46 -6.07
N LYS A 72 17.11 8.77 -7.12
CA LYS A 72 17.23 10.01 -7.90
C LYS A 72 16.90 11.24 -7.07
N TYR A 73 15.82 11.23 -6.33
CA TYR A 73 15.33 12.39 -5.57
C TYR A 73 15.80 12.42 -4.11
N LYS A 74 16.41 11.32 -3.62
CA LYS A 74 16.96 11.18 -2.25
C LYS A 74 15.94 11.54 -1.15
N GLY A 75 14.64 11.29 -1.42
CA GLY A 75 13.57 11.58 -0.48
C GLY A 75 13.56 10.63 0.72
N VAL A 76 13.00 11.10 1.82
CA VAL A 76 12.73 10.27 3.00
C VAL A 76 11.50 9.41 2.71
N VAL A 77 11.67 8.10 2.74
CA VAL A 77 10.62 7.14 2.42
C VAL A 77 10.56 6.04 3.47
N THR A 78 9.36 5.68 3.88
CA THR A 78 9.10 4.46 4.64
C THR A 78 7.87 3.73 4.09
N THR A 79 7.77 2.45 4.40
CA THR A 79 6.68 1.58 3.91
C THR A 79 5.78 1.14 5.06
N GLY A 80 4.51 0.92 4.78
CA GLY A 80 3.47 0.55 5.74
C GLY A 80 3.59 -0.88 6.32
N LEU A 81 4.81 -1.35 6.55
CA LEU A 81 5.07 -2.64 7.20
C LEU A 81 5.00 -2.50 8.74
N TRP A 82 3.89 -2.01 9.23
CA TRP A 82 3.69 -1.65 10.64
C TRP A 82 3.91 -2.81 11.62
N GLN A 83 3.75 -4.06 11.18
CA GLN A 83 4.01 -5.24 12.02
C GLN A 83 5.48 -5.34 12.44
N THR A 84 6.42 -4.78 11.68
CA THR A 84 7.84 -4.73 12.07
C THR A 84 8.07 -4.01 13.39
N SER A 85 7.17 -3.10 13.76
CA SER A 85 7.25 -2.29 14.98
C SER A 85 6.38 -2.82 16.12
N GLN A 86 5.67 -3.92 15.91
CA GLN A 86 4.81 -4.51 16.93
C GLN A 86 5.63 -5.29 17.98
N ARG A 87 5.34 -5.06 19.25
CA ARG A 87 6.09 -5.66 20.37
C ARG A 87 6.17 -7.19 20.31
N TYR A 88 5.10 -7.85 19.89
CA TYR A 88 5.08 -9.30 19.81
C TYR A 88 5.96 -9.84 18.66
N PHE A 89 6.05 -9.13 17.53
CA PHE A 89 6.99 -9.48 16.46
C PHE A 89 8.43 -9.22 16.85
N LEU A 90 8.70 -8.12 17.55
CA LEU A 90 10.03 -7.84 18.09
C LEU A 90 10.45 -8.92 19.08
N ALA A 91 9.56 -9.32 20.00
CA ALA A 91 9.84 -10.41 20.94
C ALA A 91 10.06 -11.76 20.23
N ALA A 92 9.25 -12.07 19.19
CA ALA A 92 9.44 -13.28 18.39
C ALA A 92 10.79 -13.28 17.67
N ASN A 93 11.22 -12.15 17.13
CA ASN A 93 12.55 -12.01 16.51
C ASN A 93 13.69 -12.23 17.51
N GLU A 94 13.58 -11.72 18.72
CA GLU A 94 14.58 -11.97 19.77
C GLU A 94 14.66 -13.46 20.15
N ILE A 95 13.52 -14.14 20.26
CA ILE A 95 13.48 -15.59 20.50
C ILE A 95 14.15 -16.35 19.35
N LEU A 96 13.86 -16.01 18.09
CA LEU A 96 14.48 -16.62 16.92
C LEU A 96 16.01 -16.42 16.93
N LYS A 97 16.47 -15.19 17.20
CA LYS A 97 17.90 -14.84 17.23
C LYS A 97 18.65 -15.46 18.42
N SER A 98 17.97 -15.75 19.51
CA SER A 98 18.59 -16.33 20.70
C SER A 98 19.11 -17.76 20.53
N GLY A 99 18.70 -18.42 19.44
CA GLY A 99 19.06 -19.81 19.18
C GLY A 99 18.33 -20.84 20.05
N VAL A 100 17.39 -20.40 20.92
CA VAL A 100 16.66 -21.31 21.82
C VAL A 100 15.81 -22.35 21.05
N LEU A 101 15.42 -22.04 19.81
CA LEU A 101 14.69 -22.96 18.93
C LEU A 101 15.59 -23.93 18.16
N GLY A 102 16.92 -23.82 18.30
CA GLY A 102 17.86 -24.57 17.47
C GLY A 102 17.80 -24.15 16.00
N ASP A 103 18.15 -25.09 15.11
CA ASP A 103 18.12 -24.86 13.67
C ASP A 103 16.67 -24.87 13.16
N VAL A 104 16.20 -23.72 12.69
CA VAL A 104 14.87 -23.58 12.10
C VAL A 104 14.91 -24.12 10.67
N TYR A 105 14.38 -25.33 10.47
CA TYR A 105 14.38 -26.01 9.17
C TYR A 105 13.03 -25.92 8.42
N LYS A 106 11.97 -25.46 9.09
CA LYS A 106 10.64 -25.34 8.48
C LYS A 106 9.86 -24.19 9.09
N VAL A 107 9.26 -23.37 8.23
CA VAL A 107 8.29 -22.33 8.59
C VAL A 107 6.98 -22.62 7.87
N GLN A 108 5.86 -22.60 8.56
CA GLN A 108 4.53 -22.77 7.98
C GLN A 108 3.69 -21.53 8.27
N LEU A 109 3.07 -21.00 7.23
CA LEU A 109 2.20 -19.85 7.27
C LEU A 109 0.81 -20.23 6.76
N TRP A 110 -0.21 -19.75 7.44
CA TRP A 110 -1.59 -19.95 7.05
C TRP A 110 -2.26 -18.61 6.85
N LEU A 111 -2.93 -18.45 5.72
CA LEU A 111 -3.84 -17.35 5.45
C LEU A 111 -5.26 -17.92 5.44
N CYS A 112 -5.96 -17.74 6.55
CA CYS A 112 -7.31 -18.27 6.74
C CYS A 112 -8.36 -17.34 6.12
N GLN A 113 -8.28 -17.07 4.83
CA GLN A 113 -9.30 -16.34 4.11
C GLN A 113 -9.82 -17.17 2.94
N SER A 114 -11.13 -17.40 2.93
CA SER A 114 -11.81 -18.01 1.79
C SER A 114 -11.88 -16.99 0.66
N THR A 115 -11.43 -17.37 -0.52
CA THR A 115 -11.72 -16.64 -1.75
C THR A 115 -12.90 -17.32 -2.42
N ASP A 116 -14.11 -16.88 -2.10
CA ASP A 116 -15.27 -17.36 -2.85
C ASP A 116 -15.17 -16.95 -4.32
N PRO A 117 -15.69 -17.79 -5.22
CA PRO A 117 -15.77 -17.44 -6.64
C PRO A 117 -16.46 -16.09 -6.80
N ARG A 118 -15.84 -15.19 -7.53
CA ARG A 118 -16.41 -13.85 -7.70
C ARG A 118 -17.60 -13.92 -8.63
N PRO A 119 -18.77 -13.41 -8.22
CA PRO A 119 -19.94 -13.42 -9.09
C PRO A 119 -19.70 -12.54 -10.32
N ALA A 120 -20.24 -12.95 -11.44
CA ALA A 120 -20.35 -12.09 -12.60
C ALA A 120 -21.41 -11.00 -12.32
N VAL A 121 -20.94 -9.79 -12.09
CA VAL A 121 -21.81 -8.62 -11.87
C VAL A 121 -21.74 -7.74 -13.09
N ALA A 122 -22.90 -7.32 -13.60
CA ALA A 122 -22.99 -6.44 -14.75
C ALA A 122 -22.40 -5.05 -14.46
N ASP A 123 -21.82 -4.44 -15.47
CA ASP A 123 -21.39 -3.05 -15.41
C ASP A 123 -22.61 -2.13 -15.27
N SER A 124 -22.41 -0.96 -14.68
CA SER A 124 -23.46 0.01 -14.38
C SER A 124 -22.97 1.44 -14.64
N PRO A 125 -23.87 2.42 -14.72
CA PRO A 125 -23.48 3.82 -14.79
C PRO A 125 -22.63 4.23 -13.59
N VAL A 126 -21.68 5.14 -13.82
CA VAL A 126 -20.88 5.74 -12.76
C VAL A 126 -21.78 6.56 -11.83
N PRO A 127 -21.72 6.39 -10.51
CA PRO A 127 -22.42 7.26 -9.58
C PRO A 127 -22.03 8.72 -9.76
N SER A 128 -22.98 9.64 -9.73
CA SER A 128 -22.72 11.08 -9.95
C SER A 128 -21.79 11.72 -8.89
N THR A 129 -21.60 11.06 -7.77
CA THR A 129 -20.71 11.49 -6.67
C THR A 129 -19.30 10.95 -6.77
N LEU A 130 -18.99 10.14 -7.81
CA LEU A 130 -17.70 9.49 -7.98
C LEU A 130 -16.99 10.02 -9.23
N ASP A 131 -15.80 10.57 -9.06
CA ASP A 131 -14.86 10.76 -10.17
C ASP A 131 -14.17 9.42 -10.46
N TYR A 132 -14.79 8.65 -11.36
CA TYR A 132 -14.30 7.32 -11.70
C TYR A 132 -13.00 7.38 -12.53
N ASN A 133 -12.79 8.43 -13.31
CA ASN A 133 -11.54 8.60 -14.05
C ASN A 133 -10.36 8.84 -13.10
N MET A 134 -10.56 9.67 -12.09
CA MET A 134 -9.56 9.85 -11.02
C MET A 134 -9.34 8.55 -10.26
N TRP A 135 -10.38 7.76 -9.98
CA TRP A 135 -10.22 6.48 -9.31
C TRP A 135 -9.44 5.48 -10.16
N LEU A 136 -9.72 5.37 -11.47
CA LEU A 136 -8.99 4.51 -12.39
C LEU A 136 -7.51 4.90 -12.49
N GLY A 137 -7.23 6.18 -12.65
CA GLY A 137 -5.87 6.69 -12.76
C GLY A 137 -5.00 5.94 -13.77
N PRO A 138 -3.87 5.34 -13.34
CA PRO A 138 -2.97 4.59 -14.22
C PRO A 138 -3.47 3.18 -14.58
N ALA A 139 -4.56 2.69 -13.98
CA ALA A 139 -5.11 1.37 -14.30
C ALA A 139 -5.77 1.34 -15.68
N PRO A 140 -5.93 0.16 -16.29
CA PRO A 140 -6.63 0.02 -17.55
C PRO A 140 -8.05 0.60 -17.53
N GLU A 141 -8.44 1.29 -18.59
CA GLU A 141 -9.79 1.83 -18.73
C GLU A 141 -10.81 0.68 -18.82
N ARG A 142 -11.81 0.72 -17.95
CA ARG A 142 -12.91 -0.25 -17.91
C ARG A 142 -14.21 0.46 -17.54
N PRO A 143 -15.37 -0.03 -18.02
CA PRO A 143 -16.67 0.42 -17.56
C PRO A 143 -16.79 0.29 -16.03
N PHE A 144 -17.58 1.17 -15.42
CA PHE A 144 -17.78 1.11 -13.98
C PHE A 144 -18.52 -0.17 -13.58
N ASN A 145 -18.02 -0.82 -12.55
CA ASN A 145 -18.61 -1.99 -11.94
C ASN A 145 -18.48 -1.87 -10.42
N ASN A 146 -19.61 -1.78 -9.73
CA ASN A 146 -19.62 -1.56 -8.28
C ASN A 146 -18.94 -2.69 -7.49
N TYR A 147 -19.04 -3.93 -7.96
CA TYR A 147 -18.38 -5.06 -7.32
C TYR A 147 -16.85 -4.97 -7.48
N ARG A 148 -16.38 -4.65 -8.67
CA ARG A 148 -14.95 -4.43 -8.95
C ARG A 148 -14.41 -3.21 -8.19
N PHE A 149 -15.16 -2.12 -8.16
CA PHE A 149 -14.81 -0.91 -7.44
C PHE A 149 -14.63 -1.16 -5.93
N ARG A 150 -15.58 -1.86 -5.29
CA ARG A 150 -15.50 -2.16 -3.86
C ARG A 150 -14.54 -3.29 -3.51
N GLY A 151 -14.44 -4.29 -4.39
CA GLY A 151 -13.58 -5.45 -4.22
C GLY A 151 -12.26 -5.37 -4.99
N TRP A 152 -11.77 -4.17 -5.25
CA TRP A 152 -10.62 -3.90 -6.12
C TRP A 152 -9.37 -4.75 -5.82
N ARG A 153 -9.12 -5.06 -4.56
CA ARG A 153 -7.97 -5.89 -4.13
C ARG A 153 -7.89 -7.24 -4.82
N GLY A 154 -9.00 -7.74 -5.27
CA GLY A 154 -9.04 -9.02 -5.93
C GLY A 154 -9.05 -8.97 -7.46
N PHE A 155 -8.74 -7.83 -8.05
CA PHE A 155 -8.63 -7.65 -9.49
C PHE A 155 -7.23 -7.18 -9.84
N TRP A 156 -6.56 -7.90 -10.74
CA TRP A 156 -5.18 -7.65 -11.13
C TRP A 156 -4.91 -6.23 -11.65
N ASP A 157 -5.94 -5.56 -12.17
CA ASP A 157 -5.81 -4.19 -12.64
C ASP A 157 -5.56 -3.19 -11.50
N TYR A 158 -5.93 -3.54 -10.26
CA TYR A 158 -5.96 -2.60 -9.13
C TYR A 158 -5.21 -3.07 -7.90
N GLY A 159 -4.99 -4.38 -7.75
CA GLY A 159 -4.29 -4.96 -6.60
C GLY A 159 -3.78 -6.37 -6.87
N GLY A 160 -2.82 -6.82 -6.09
CA GLY A 160 -2.16 -8.13 -6.23
C GLY A 160 -2.85 -9.28 -5.48
N GLY A 161 -4.05 -9.06 -4.94
CA GLY A 161 -4.81 -10.05 -4.18
C GLY A 161 -4.28 -10.28 -2.76
N GLN A 162 -4.79 -11.32 -2.12
CA GLN A 162 -4.54 -11.64 -0.71
C GLN A 162 -3.06 -11.85 -0.38
N GLN A 163 -2.33 -12.48 -1.28
CA GLN A 163 -0.93 -12.81 -1.04
C GLN A 163 -0.05 -11.56 -0.97
N THR A 164 -0.29 -10.58 -1.81
CA THR A 164 0.44 -9.31 -1.78
C THR A 164 -0.08 -8.37 -0.70
N ASP A 165 -1.37 -8.42 -0.40
CA ASP A 165 -1.99 -7.57 0.62
C ASP A 165 -1.64 -8.01 2.05
N TRP A 166 -1.71 -9.32 2.35
CA TRP A 166 -1.45 -9.88 3.68
C TRP A 166 -0.10 -10.57 3.81
N GLY A 167 0.38 -11.22 2.72
CA GLY A 167 1.62 -12.00 2.75
C GLY A 167 2.84 -11.14 3.09
N VAL A 168 2.93 -9.92 2.56
CA VAL A 168 4.03 -9.00 2.86
C VAL A 168 4.07 -8.57 4.33
N LEU A 169 2.96 -8.64 5.06
CA LEU A 169 2.93 -8.30 6.48
C LEU A 169 3.61 -9.37 7.37
N SER A 170 3.73 -10.60 6.89
CA SER A 170 4.22 -11.73 7.69
C SER A 170 5.48 -12.37 7.12
N LEU A 171 5.56 -12.57 5.80
CA LEU A 171 6.65 -13.31 5.15
C LEU A 171 8.01 -12.63 5.26
N ILE A 172 8.07 -11.33 5.13
CA ILE A 172 9.30 -10.54 5.23
C ILE A 172 9.99 -10.71 6.59
N HIS A 173 9.21 -10.89 7.67
CA HIS A 173 9.75 -10.97 9.02
C HIS A 173 10.23 -12.37 9.40
N ILE A 174 9.82 -13.38 8.65
CA ILE A 174 10.10 -14.79 8.93
C ILE A 174 11.17 -15.33 7.99
N SER A 175 11.19 -14.91 6.73
CA SER A 175 12.12 -15.42 5.73
C SER A 175 13.50 -14.78 5.74
N GLU A 176 13.66 -13.59 6.30
CA GLU A 176 14.96 -12.89 6.35
C GLU A 176 15.30 -12.31 7.75
N PRO A 177 15.13 -13.05 8.87
CA PRO A 177 15.45 -12.53 10.18
C PRO A 177 16.96 -12.33 10.41
N THR A 178 17.80 -12.77 9.49
CA THR A 178 19.26 -12.82 9.61
C THR A 178 19.99 -11.82 8.69
N ARG A 179 19.30 -11.07 7.83
CA ARG A 179 19.99 -10.03 7.04
C ARG A 179 20.29 -8.82 7.94
N PRO A 180 21.58 -8.47 8.14
CA PRO A 180 21.94 -7.19 8.75
C PRO A 180 21.51 -6.07 7.78
N TYR A 181 20.78 -5.09 8.31
CA TYR A 181 20.42 -3.85 7.59
C TYR A 181 21.64 -2.95 7.48
#